data_e542a769cd16e242f77cb0621acac8d0
#
_entry.id   e542a769cd16e242f77cb0621acac8d0
#
_cell.length_a   1.000
_cell.length_b   1.000
_cell.length_c   1.000
_cell.angle_alpha   90.00
_cell.angle_beta   90.00
_cell.angle_gamma   90.00
#
_symmetry.space_group_name_H-M   'P 1'
#
loop_
_entity.id
_entity.type
_entity.pdbx_description
1 polymer ?
#
loop_
_entity_poly.entity_id
_entity_poly.type
_entity_poly.pdbx_seq_one_letter_code
_entity_poly.pdbx_strand_id
1 'polypeptide(L)'
;MGKLLQAFGLEPKTQLQAQAAPQVLGEYSPYAMPFQYAFVSREDALSVPALQRCRNLLSGTIGAIPLELYKKSTNEELGSPAWLEQPSYSQPRSVTIAYTVESLLLYSQAFWKVVEVYQEDGRPSRFEWIANNRVTITLDSTNTYVKSYAVDGMTLPMDGLGSLVTFQSLLPGILNTGVQTIRAAIDVQKAATIAASTPMATGYIKNTGADLDPKEVQGLLASWKTARNNRSTAYLTSTLEYNPVSFSPKDMMYNEAIQNLATEIARLCNVPAYYVSAEMNNSMTYANVQDERKQFLSLSLQPFISAIEDRLSMDDITARGNVVKFDIDKNFLRTDPLQELAVIEKLLSLNLITQEQAMEMTDLTPNGSQGME
;
A
#
# COMPACT_ATOMS: atom_id res chain seq x y z
N MET A 1 23.92 39.81 -11.59
CA MET A 1 24.05 39.50 -10.14
C MET A 1 24.93 38.27 -9.84
N GLY A 2 25.09 37.30 -10.75
CA GLY A 2 25.85 36.07 -10.46
C GLY A 2 27.37 36.22 -10.29
N LYS A 3 28.01 37.21 -10.93
CA LYS A 3 29.48 37.41 -10.85
C LYS A 3 29.97 38.10 -9.58
N LEU A 4 29.13 38.77 -8.84
CA LEU A 4 29.43 39.41 -7.54
C LEU A 4 29.41 38.45 -6.36
N LEU A 5 28.61 37.37 -6.42
CA LEU A 5 28.53 36.35 -5.37
C LEU A 5 29.70 35.38 -5.43
N GLN A 6 30.30 35.16 -6.60
CA GLN A 6 31.52 34.34 -6.72
C GLN A 6 32.78 35.01 -6.12
N ALA A 7 32.80 36.34 -6.07
CA ALA A 7 33.93 37.08 -5.49
C ALA A 7 34.00 37.00 -3.96
N PHE A 8 32.90 36.62 -3.29
CA PHE A 8 32.83 36.48 -1.83
C PHE A 8 32.77 35.03 -1.34
N GLY A 9 33.04 34.05 -2.22
CA GLY A 9 33.02 32.62 -1.82
C GLY A 9 31.65 32.11 -1.37
N LEU A 10 30.58 32.87 -1.62
CA LEU A 10 29.19 32.48 -1.40
C LEU A 10 28.67 31.92 -2.72
N GLU A 11 29.04 30.69 -3.03
CA GLU A 11 28.29 29.95 -4.04
C GLU A 11 26.83 29.83 -3.53
N PRO A 12 25.82 30.23 -4.30
CA PRO A 12 24.48 29.87 -3.99
C PRO A 12 24.48 28.34 -3.96
N LYS A 13 24.21 27.75 -2.79
CA LYS A 13 23.83 26.34 -2.73
C LYS A 13 22.58 26.27 -3.58
N THR A 14 22.75 25.94 -4.84
CA THR A 14 21.67 25.49 -5.69
C THR A 14 21.12 24.30 -4.94
N GLN A 15 20.00 24.49 -4.27
CA GLN A 15 19.17 23.36 -3.90
C GLN A 15 18.85 22.73 -5.25
N LEU A 16 19.61 21.72 -5.58
CA LEU A 16 19.17 20.71 -6.51
C LEU A 16 17.96 20.07 -5.86
N GLN A 17 16.79 20.71 -6.01
CA GLN A 17 15.58 19.96 -6.11
C GLN A 17 15.91 18.92 -7.17
N ALA A 18 15.99 17.68 -6.74
CA ALA A 18 16.15 16.56 -7.62
C ALA A 18 14.90 16.41 -8.49
N GLN A 19 14.71 17.33 -9.42
CA GLN A 19 14.15 17.01 -10.72
C GLN A 19 15.26 16.23 -11.44
N ALA A 20 15.47 15.00 -11.00
CA ALA A 20 16.12 14.03 -11.85
C ALA A 20 15.24 13.96 -13.10
N ALA A 21 15.73 14.59 -14.17
CA ALA A 21 15.21 14.29 -15.50
C ALA A 21 15.14 12.76 -15.57
N PRO A 22 14.04 12.16 -16.08
CA PRO A 22 13.92 10.73 -16.20
C PRO A 22 15.06 10.25 -17.09
N GLN A 23 16.15 9.84 -16.47
CA GLN A 23 17.13 9.05 -17.17
C GLN A 23 16.43 7.73 -17.42
N VAL A 24 16.32 7.35 -18.69
CA VAL A 24 15.90 6.01 -19.07
C VAL A 24 16.97 5.07 -18.51
N LEU A 25 16.78 4.66 -17.28
CA LEU A 25 17.59 3.65 -16.62
C LEU A 25 17.29 2.36 -17.36
N GLY A 26 18.34 1.68 -17.81
CA GLY A 26 18.21 0.46 -18.59
C GLY A 26 17.24 -0.52 -17.94
N GLU A 27 16.50 -1.24 -18.74
CA GLU A 27 15.36 -2.12 -18.42
C GLU A 27 15.58 -3.12 -17.28
N TYR A 28 16.78 -3.22 -16.73
CA TYR A 28 17.20 -4.28 -15.81
C TYR A 28 17.71 -3.82 -14.44
N SER A 29 17.66 -2.53 -14.13
CA SER A 29 18.06 -2.10 -12.79
C SER A 29 16.88 -2.21 -11.82
N PRO A 30 16.95 -3.02 -10.76
CA PRO A 30 15.88 -3.11 -9.77
C PRO A 30 15.70 -1.80 -8.98
N TYR A 31 16.65 -0.88 -9.10
CA TYR A 31 16.64 0.45 -8.49
C TYR A 31 16.12 1.53 -9.43
N ALA A 32 15.98 1.20 -10.71
CA ALA A 32 15.51 2.12 -11.74
C ALA A 32 13.98 2.18 -11.71
N MET A 33 13.45 3.15 -11.01
CA MET A 33 12.04 3.52 -11.11
C MET A 33 11.88 4.45 -12.31
N PRO A 34 11.18 4.07 -13.39
CA PRO A 34 10.83 5.01 -14.44
C PRO A 34 9.83 6.03 -13.88
N PHE A 35 10.32 7.16 -13.40
CA PHE A 35 9.47 8.30 -13.06
C PHE A 35 8.91 8.89 -14.36
N GLN A 36 7.77 8.41 -14.78
CA GLN A 36 7.03 9.05 -15.86
C GLN A 36 6.09 10.13 -15.32
N TYR A 37 6.23 11.30 -15.87
CA TYR A 37 5.49 12.56 -16.01
C TYR A 37 4.17 12.81 -15.23
N ALA A 38 3.63 11.88 -14.52
CA ALA A 38 2.38 12.04 -13.81
C ALA A 38 2.49 11.42 -12.41
N PHE A 39 3.06 12.20 -11.51
CA PHE A 39 3.17 11.80 -10.10
C PHE A 39 1.78 11.77 -9.44
N VAL A 40 1.48 10.68 -8.74
CA VAL A 40 0.35 10.59 -7.80
C VAL A 40 0.95 10.46 -6.41
N SER A 41 0.55 11.35 -5.50
CA SER A 41 1.01 11.25 -4.11
C SER A 41 0.41 10.03 -3.42
N ARG A 42 1.04 9.58 -2.33
CA ARG A 42 0.51 8.52 -1.49
C ARG A 42 -0.89 8.89 -0.97
N GLU A 43 -1.06 10.12 -0.54
CA GLU A 43 -2.30 10.66 0.01
C GLU A 43 -3.42 10.66 -1.03
N ASP A 44 -3.11 11.11 -2.25
CA ASP A 44 -4.07 11.10 -3.36
C ASP A 44 -4.46 9.67 -3.74
N ALA A 45 -3.49 8.77 -3.82
CA ALA A 45 -3.73 7.37 -4.14
C ALA A 45 -4.62 6.69 -3.08
N LEU A 46 -4.32 6.89 -1.80
CA LEU A 46 -5.10 6.34 -0.70
C LEU A 46 -6.44 7.05 -0.47
N SER A 47 -6.69 8.20 -1.11
CA SER A 47 -8.02 8.82 -1.14
C SER A 47 -9.03 8.01 -1.98
N VAL A 48 -8.55 7.12 -2.86
CA VAL A 48 -9.39 6.23 -3.65
C VAL A 48 -9.81 5.01 -2.80
N PRO A 49 -11.12 4.84 -2.48
CA PRO A 49 -11.57 3.82 -1.54
C PRO A 49 -11.18 2.39 -1.92
N ALA A 50 -11.20 2.06 -3.21
CA ALA A 50 -10.80 0.76 -3.72
C ALA A 50 -9.33 0.46 -3.42
N LEU A 51 -8.44 1.44 -3.64
CA LEU A 51 -7.02 1.29 -3.35
C LEU A 51 -6.74 1.22 -1.86
N GLN A 52 -7.41 2.08 -1.07
CA GLN A 52 -7.33 2.03 0.38
C GLN A 52 -7.77 0.66 0.93
N ARG A 53 -8.84 0.08 0.34
CA ARG A 53 -9.30 -1.27 0.72
C ARG A 53 -8.26 -2.34 0.39
N CYS A 54 -7.67 -2.32 -0.81
CA CYS A 54 -6.60 -3.24 -1.19
C CYS A 54 -5.40 -3.13 -0.23
N ARG A 55 -4.95 -1.91 0.03
CA ARG A 55 -3.87 -1.64 0.98
C ARG A 55 -4.17 -2.22 2.36
N ASN A 56 -5.37 -1.95 2.89
CA ASN A 56 -5.76 -2.42 4.23
C ASN A 56 -5.84 -3.94 4.32
N LEU A 57 -6.33 -4.60 3.27
CA LEU A 57 -6.38 -6.05 3.19
C LEU A 57 -4.97 -6.66 3.19
N LEU A 58 -4.10 -6.21 2.28
CA LEU A 58 -2.76 -6.77 2.14
C LEU A 58 -1.90 -6.49 3.38
N SER A 59 -1.79 -5.20 3.77
CA SER A 59 -0.92 -4.80 4.88
C SER A 59 -1.44 -5.26 6.24
N GLY A 60 -2.75 -5.23 6.46
CA GLY A 60 -3.36 -5.65 7.71
C GLY A 60 -3.28 -7.16 7.91
N THR A 61 -3.50 -7.93 6.84
CA THR A 61 -3.41 -9.40 6.92
C THR A 61 -1.98 -9.84 7.20
N ILE A 62 -0.99 -9.37 6.42
CA ILE A 62 0.41 -9.77 6.60
C ILE A 62 0.96 -9.23 7.94
N GLY A 63 0.60 -7.99 8.31
CA GLY A 63 1.04 -7.39 9.58
C GLY A 63 0.57 -8.15 10.82
N ALA A 64 -0.57 -8.85 10.73
CA ALA A 64 -1.10 -9.65 11.83
C ALA A 64 -0.37 -10.99 12.03
N ILE A 65 0.26 -11.53 10.97
CA ILE A 65 0.94 -12.83 11.03
C ILE A 65 2.28 -12.67 11.78
N PRO A 66 2.58 -13.52 12.79
CA PRO A 66 3.86 -13.50 13.47
C PRO A 66 5.00 -13.95 12.55
N LEU A 67 6.20 -13.50 12.87
CA LEU A 67 7.45 -13.95 12.24
C LEU A 67 8.19 -14.85 13.22
N GLU A 68 8.70 -15.95 12.72
CA GLU A 68 9.43 -16.95 13.47
C GLU A 68 10.77 -17.27 12.82
N LEU A 69 11.72 -17.73 13.62
CA LEU A 69 13.05 -18.13 13.19
C LEU A 69 13.16 -19.65 13.12
N TYR A 70 13.59 -20.17 11.98
CA TYR A 70 13.77 -21.60 11.76
C TYR A 70 15.21 -21.94 11.41
N LYS A 71 15.66 -23.12 11.81
CA LYS A 71 16.92 -23.70 11.38
C LYS A 71 16.74 -24.33 9.99
N LYS A 72 17.47 -23.82 9.01
CA LYS A 72 17.33 -24.22 7.60
C LYS A 72 17.53 -25.72 7.34
N SER A 73 18.42 -26.39 8.12
CA SER A 73 18.75 -27.80 7.92
C SER A 73 17.71 -28.77 8.45
N THR A 74 17.07 -28.46 9.57
CA THR A 74 16.11 -29.32 10.28
C THR A 74 14.68 -28.85 10.20
N ASN A 75 14.46 -27.61 9.75
CA ASN A 75 13.18 -26.89 9.81
C ASN A 75 12.60 -26.83 11.24
N GLU A 76 13.48 -26.85 12.24
CA GLU A 76 13.16 -26.73 13.65
C GLU A 76 12.94 -25.25 13.99
N GLU A 77 11.87 -24.96 14.70
CA GLU A 77 11.59 -23.62 15.21
C GLU A 77 12.60 -23.27 16.29
N LEU A 78 13.22 -22.11 16.16
CA LEU A 78 14.15 -21.55 17.13
C LEU A 78 13.44 -20.44 17.92
N GLY A 79 13.92 -20.18 19.14
CA GLY A 79 13.40 -19.03 19.89
C GLY A 79 13.52 -17.74 19.08
N SER A 80 12.43 -16.98 19.01
CA SER A 80 12.38 -15.73 18.25
C SER A 80 13.29 -14.69 18.88
N PRO A 81 14.25 -14.11 18.12
CA PRO A 81 15.08 -13.03 18.65
C PRO A 81 14.23 -11.77 18.86
N ALA A 82 14.64 -10.95 19.83
CA ALA A 82 13.89 -9.76 20.24
C ALA A 82 13.54 -8.81 19.09
N TRP A 83 14.36 -8.74 18.05
CA TRP A 83 14.09 -7.90 16.88
C TRP A 83 12.96 -8.43 15.96
N LEU A 84 12.65 -9.75 15.98
CA LEU A 84 11.49 -10.29 15.29
C LEU A 84 10.20 -9.98 16.04
N GLU A 85 10.21 -10.07 17.37
CA GLU A 85 9.05 -9.77 18.20
C GLU A 85 8.76 -8.27 18.25
N GLN A 86 9.81 -7.48 18.40
CA GLN A 86 9.74 -6.03 18.48
C GLN A 86 10.86 -5.38 17.66
N PRO A 87 10.66 -5.22 16.35
CA PRO A 87 11.68 -4.61 15.48
C PRO A 87 11.98 -3.16 15.83
N SER A 88 11.00 -2.40 16.31
CA SER A 88 11.14 -0.97 16.62
C SER A 88 10.83 -0.68 18.08
N TYR A 89 11.51 0.35 18.64
CA TYR A 89 11.18 0.87 19.97
C TYR A 89 9.85 1.63 20.01
N SER A 90 9.51 2.31 18.90
CA SER A 90 8.39 3.24 18.84
C SER A 90 7.11 2.62 18.25
N GLN A 91 7.23 1.48 17.54
CA GLN A 91 6.11 0.88 16.83
C GLN A 91 5.97 -0.61 17.13
N PRO A 92 4.73 -1.11 17.31
CA PRO A 92 4.46 -2.55 17.34
C PRO A 92 4.92 -3.23 16.05
N ARG A 93 5.33 -4.51 16.15
CA ARG A 93 5.73 -5.32 14.99
C ARG A 93 4.69 -5.28 13.86
N SER A 94 3.42 -5.48 14.19
CA SER A 94 2.32 -5.50 13.20
C SER A 94 2.24 -4.20 12.39
N VAL A 95 2.45 -3.05 13.04
CA VAL A 95 2.45 -1.75 12.38
C VAL A 95 3.67 -1.57 11.47
N THR A 96 4.86 -1.98 11.96
CA THR A 96 6.09 -1.92 11.16
C THR A 96 5.98 -2.78 9.90
N ILE A 97 5.48 -4.01 10.03
CA ILE A 97 5.24 -4.91 8.89
C ILE A 97 4.16 -4.34 7.96
N ALA A 98 3.05 -3.81 8.49
CA ALA A 98 2.00 -3.22 7.67
C ALA A 98 2.50 -2.03 6.83
N TYR A 99 3.34 -1.16 7.40
CA TYR A 99 3.97 -0.07 6.64
C TYR A 99 5.00 -0.56 5.64
N THR A 100 5.70 -1.65 5.94
CA THR A 100 6.60 -2.30 4.98
C THR A 100 5.84 -2.83 3.79
N VAL A 101 4.74 -3.56 4.00
CA VAL A 101 3.89 -4.07 2.92
C VAL A 101 3.26 -2.93 2.11
N GLU A 102 2.79 -1.86 2.77
CA GLU A 102 2.30 -0.67 2.08
C GLU A 102 3.37 -0.06 1.17
N SER A 103 4.61 0.08 1.68
CA SER A 103 5.72 0.62 0.90
C SER A 103 6.07 -0.28 -0.29
N LEU A 104 6.06 -1.60 -0.11
CA LEU A 104 6.27 -2.57 -1.19
C LEU A 104 5.16 -2.50 -2.24
N LEU A 105 3.90 -2.35 -1.84
CA LEU A 105 2.76 -2.22 -2.73
C LEU A 105 2.84 -0.92 -3.54
N LEU A 106 3.05 0.20 -2.88
CA LEU A 106 2.99 1.52 -3.51
C LEU A 106 4.25 1.83 -4.33
N TYR A 107 5.43 1.53 -3.79
CA TYR A 107 6.73 1.98 -4.32
C TYR A 107 7.63 0.84 -4.80
N SER A 108 7.26 -0.43 -4.61
CA SER A 108 8.11 -1.62 -4.88
C SER A 108 9.32 -1.74 -3.95
N GLN A 109 9.51 -0.83 -3.01
CA GLN A 109 10.63 -0.82 -2.07
C GLN A 109 10.18 -0.35 -0.70
N ALA A 110 10.81 -0.88 0.36
CA ALA A 110 10.63 -0.42 1.72
C ALA A 110 11.97 -0.33 2.43
N PHE A 111 12.08 0.52 3.44
CA PHE A 111 13.33 0.83 4.10
C PHE A 111 13.19 0.75 5.62
N TRP A 112 14.13 0.01 6.25
CA TRP A 112 14.31 0.01 7.69
C TRP A 112 15.70 0.55 8.01
N LYS A 113 15.78 1.53 8.89
CA LYS A 113 17.05 2.05 9.39
C LYS A 113 17.50 1.22 10.59
N VAL A 114 18.74 0.78 10.58
CA VAL A 114 19.37 0.10 11.71
C VAL A 114 19.65 1.12 12.81
N VAL A 115 19.01 0.98 13.97
CA VAL A 115 19.18 1.90 15.09
C VAL A 115 20.01 1.30 16.22
N GLU A 116 20.15 -0.01 16.24
CA GLU A 116 20.97 -0.73 17.21
C GLU A 116 21.54 -2.01 16.57
N VAL A 117 22.72 -2.42 17.03
CA VAL A 117 23.41 -3.64 16.60
C VAL A 117 23.86 -4.44 17.79
N TYR A 118 23.92 -5.77 17.65
CA TYR A 118 24.51 -6.64 18.66
C TYR A 118 26.01 -6.41 18.74
N GLN A 119 26.55 -6.37 19.96
CA GLN A 119 28.00 -6.15 20.20
C GLN A 119 28.84 -7.37 19.78
N GLU A 120 28.25 -8.56 19.79
CA GLU A 120 28.93 -9.83 19.52
C GLU A 120 29.27 -10.02 18.03
N ASP A 121 28.36 -9.68 17.13
CA ASP A 121 28.48 -9.97 15.71
C ASP A 121 28.19 -8.80 14.78
N GLY A 122 27.81 -7.64 15.35
CA GLY A 122 27.52 -6.43 14.59
C GLY A 122 26.22 -6.47 13.79
N ARG A 123 25.42 -7.56 13.90
CA ARG A 123 24.13 -7.66 13.23
C ARG A 123 23.10 -6.71 13.83
N PRO A 124 22.12 -6.26 13.03
CA PRO A 124 21.05 -5.42 13.52
C PRO A 124 20.24 -6.09 14.64
N SER A 125 20.00 -5.34 15.72
CA SER A 125 19.15 -5.76 16.83
C SER A 125 17.88 -4.94 16.96
N ARG A 126 17.84 -3.75 16.34
CA ARG A 126 16.66 -2.89 16.30
C ARG A 126 16.63 -2.07 15.02
N PHE A 127 15.42 -1.79 14.58
CA PHE A 127 15.16 -1.08 13.34
C PHE A 127 14.15 0.05 13.53
N GLU A 128 14.11 0.96 12.58
CA GLU A 128 13.06 1.98 12.45
C GLU A 128 12.61 2.03 10.98
N TRP A 129 11.32 1.89 10.75
CA TRP A 129 10.76 2.03 9.42
C TRP A 129 10.87 3.48 8.95
N ILE A 130 11.33 3.68 7.72
CA ILE A 130 11.50 4.99 7.10
C ILE A 130 10.59 5.11 5.88
N ALA A 131 9.83 6.20 5.84
CA ALA A 131 8.93 6.48 4.71
C ALA A 131 9.73 6.72 3.41
N ASN A 132 9.25 6.19 2.30
CA ASN A 132 9.94 6.22 1.01
C ASN A 132 10.25 7.64 0.51
N ASN A 133 9.38 8.62 0.79
CA ASN A 133 9.58 10.02 0.41
C ASN A 133 10.76 10.71 1.13
N ARG A 134 11.27 10.13 2.21
CA ARG A 134 12.44 10.62 2.96
C ARG A 134 13.76 10.04 2.45
N VAL A 135 13.71 8.97 1.67
CA VAL A 135 14.89 8.24 1.20
C VAL A 135 15.27 8.69 -0.19
N THR A 136 16.54 9.05 -0.36
CA THR A 136 17.14 9.34 -1.67
C THR A 136 18.20 8.28 -1.98
N ILE A 137 18.08 7.65 -3.14
CA ILE A 137 19.02 6.63 -3.63
C ILE A 137 19.90 7.28 -4.68
N THR A 138 21.22 7.22 -4.51
CA THR A 138 22.19 7.64 -5.51
C THR A 138 22.82 6.42 -6.14
N LEU A 139 22.73 6.29 -7.45
CA LEU A 139 23.34 5.21 -8.21
C LEU A 139 24.79 5.58 -8.61
N ASP A 140 25.55 4.58 -8.97
CA ASP A 140 26.89 4.74 -9.54
C ASP A 140 26.80 5.35 -10.96
N SER A 141 27.97 5.63 -11.56
CA SER A 141 28.05 6.20 -12.92
C SER A 141 27.49 5.30 -14.01
N THR A 142 27.34 4.00 -13.73
CA THR A 142 26.78 3.01 -14.66
C THR A 142 25.27 2.79 -14.43
N ASN A 143 24.69 3.45 -13.43
CA ASN A 143 23.30 3.25 -12.98
C ASN A 143 22.94 1.80 -12.62
N THR A 144 23.96 1.01 -12.25
CA THR A 144 23.78 -0.42 -11.96
C THR A 144 23.72 -0.70 -10.47
N TYR A 145 24.56 -0.03 -9.69
CA TYR A 145 24.69 -0.26 -8.25
C TYR A 145 24.34 0.98 -7.45
N VAL A 146 23.81 0.76 -6.24
CA VAL A 146 23.58 1.86 -5.31
C VAL A 146 24.92 2.32 -4.75
N LYS A 147 25.24 3.59 -4.96
CA LYS A 147 26.43 4.23 -4.43
C LYS A 147 26.24 4.72 -2.99
N SER A 148 25.08 5.29 -2.68
CA SER A 148 24.76 5.79 -1.35
C SER A 148 23.26 5.93 -1.14
N TYR A 149 22.86 5.80 0.11
CA TYR A 149 21.54 6.16 0.58
C TYR A 149 21.62 7.45 1.38
N ALA A 150 20.60 8.29 1.29
CA ALA A 150 20.43 9.45 2.14
C ALA A 150 19.02 9.51 2.68
N VAL A 151 18.87 9.89 3.94
CA VAL A 151 17.56 10.15 4.58
C VAL A 151 17.53 11.60 4.99
N ASP A 152 16.50 12.33 4.56
CA ASP A 152 16.34 13.77 4.78
C ASP A 152 17.59 14.58 4.36
N GLY A 153 18.26 14.14 3.29
CA GLY A 153 19.48 14.77 2.77
C GLY A 153 20.77 14.39 3.48
N MET A 154 20.73 13.59 4.55
CA MET A 154 21.91 13.08 5.24
C MET A 154 22.31 11.72 4.68
N THR A 155 23.53 11.61 4.16
CA THR A 155 24.09 10.35 3.68
C THR A 155 24.29 9.38 4.83
N LEU A 156 23.85 8.15 4.64
CA LEU A 156 23.96 7.07 5.63
C LEU A 156 25.12 6.12 5.28
N PRO A 157 25.66 5.40 6.28
CA PRO A 157 26.59 4.31 6.03
C PRO A 157 25.89 3.20 5.23
N MET A 158 26.66 2.43 4.49
CA MET A 158 26.14 1.31 3.68
C MET A 158 25.85 0.09 4.54
N ASP A 159 26.62 -0.10 5.63
CA ASP A 159 26.54 -1.26 6.51
C ASP A 159 26.56 -0.84 7.98
N GLY A 160 26.07 -1.71 8.86
CA GLY A 160 26.13 -1.57 10.32
C GLY A 160 25.16 -0.52 10.87
N LEU A 161 25.53 0.08 11.98
CA LEU A 161 24.69 1.05 12.68
C LEU A 161 24.39 2.28 11.81
N GLY A 162 23.12 2.63 11.70
CA GLY A 162 22.64 3.76 10.89
C GLY A 162 22.41 3.45 9.42
N SER A 163 22.78 2.27 8.92
CA SER A 163 22.54 1.84 7.54
C SER A 163 21.06 1.58 7.26
N LEU A 164 20.71 1.40 5.97
CA LEU A 164 19.36 1.02 5.55
C LEU A 164 19.30 -0.44 5.10
N VAL A 165 18.37 -1.17 5.69
CA VAL A 165 17.92 -2.45 5.18
C VAL A 165 16.83 -2.17 4.14
N THR A 166 17.08 -2.55 2.91
CA THR A 166 16.17 -2.33 1.78
C THR A 166 15.42 -3.60 1.45
N PHE A 167 14.11 -3.55 1.48
CA PHE A 167 13.22 -4.60 0.99
C PHE A 167 12.83 -4.28 -0.45
N GLN A 168 12.81 -5.28 -1.32
CA GLN A 168 12.44 -5.17 -2.72
C GLN A 168 11.23 -6.05 -2.99
N SER A 169 10.22 -5.49 -3.65
CA SER A 169 9.03 -6.25 -4.05
C SER A 169 9.30 -7.06 -5.31
N LEU A 170 8.67 -8.22 -5.42
CA LEU A 170 8.60 -8.98 -6.66
C LEU A 170 7.68 -8.31 -7.70
N LEU A 171 6.81 -7.40 -7.24
CA LEU A 171 5.84 -6.69 -8.07
C LEU A 171 6.26 -5.23 -8.26
N PRO A 172 5.96 -4.62 -9.41
CA PRO A 172 6.19 -3.19 -9.60
C PRO A 172 5.29 -2.36 -8.69
N GLY A 173 5.78 -1.20 -8.25
CA GLY A 173 5.01 -0.28 -7.41
C GLY A 173 3.82 0.32 -8.18
N ILE A 174 2.65 0.29 -7.58
CA ILE A 174 1.41 0.75 -8.23
C ILE A 174 1.36 2.26 -8.47
N LEU A 175 2.11 3.05 -7.71
CA LEU A 175 2.25 4.48 -7.97
C LEU A 175 3.01 4.79 -9.26
N ASN A 176 3.71 3.80 -9.84
CA ASN A 176 4.37 3.95 -11.13
C ASN A 176 3.53 3.36 -12.26
N THR A 177 2.96 2.17 -12.05
CA THR A 177 2.25 1.43 -13.10
C THR A 177 0.79 1.82 -13.22
N GLY A 178 0.15 2.22 -12.13
CA GLY A 178 -1.29 2.50 -12.03
C GLY A 178 -1.68 3.97 -12.06
N VAL A 179 -0.75 4.89 -12.38
CA VAL A 179 -0.97 6.35 -12.31
C VAL A 179 -2.22 6.80 -13.05
N GLN A 180 -2.43 6.31 -14.25
CA GLN A 180 -3.58 6.71 -15.09
C GLN A 180 -4.91 6.22 -14.48
N THR A 181 -4.96 4.99 -14.03
CA THR A 181 -6.16 4.39 -13.42
C THR A 181 -6.50 5.09 -12.10
N ILE A 182 -5.50 5.39 -11.26
CA ILE A 182 -5.69 6.09 -9.99
C ILE A 182 -6.22 7.51 -10.24
N ARG A 183 -5.63 8.24 -11.20
CA ARG A 183 -6.12 9.58 -11.57
C ARG A 183 -7.53 9.56 -12.12
N ALA A 184 -7.82 8.63 -13.04
CA ALA A 184 -9.18 8.47 -13.55
C ALA A 184 -10.18 8.21 -12.42
N ALA A 185 -9.82 7.40 -11.42
CA ALA A 185 -10.68 7.15 -10.26
C ALA A 185 -10.92 8.43 -9.43
N ILE A 186 -9.87 9.22 -9.19
CA ILE A 186 -9.98 10.51 -8.49
C ILE A 186 -10.86 11.49 -9.27
N ASP A 187 -10.65 11.59 -10.57
CA ASP A 187 -11.38 12.54 -11.42
C ASP A 187 -12.87 12.16 -11.56
N VAL A 188 -13.17 10.88 -11.71
CA VAL A 188 -14.56 10.39 -11.73
C VAL A 188 -15.27 10.65 -10.39
N GLN A 189 -14.58 10.41 -9.26
CA GLN A 189 -15.14 10.72 -7.94
C GLN A 189 -15.39 12.22 -7.74
N LYS A 190 -14.46 13.07 -8.18
CA LYS A 190 -14.64 14.53 -8.17
C LYS A 190 -15.81 14.94 -9.03
N ALA A 191 -15.92 14.43 -10.26
CA ALA A 191 -17.01 14.72 -11.17
C ALA A 191 -18.36 14.28 -10.58
N ALA A 192 -18.44 13.09 -9.99
CA ALA A 192 -19.64 12.61 -9.32
C ALA A 192 -20.02 13.47 -8.11
N THR A 193 -19.05 13.92 -7.32
CA THR A 193 -19.26 14.81 -6.17
C THR A 193 -19.78 16.17 -6.63
N ILE A 194 -19.20 16.75 -7.69
CA ILE A 194 -19.66 18.02 -8.27
C ILE A 194 -21.08 17.86 -8.81
N ALA A 195 -21.37 16.79 -9.55
CA ALA A 195 -22.70 16.50 -10.06
C ALA A 195 -23.74 16.34 -8.95
N ALA A 196 -23.38 15.67 -7.85
CA ALA A 196 -24.24 15.49 -6.69
C ALA A 196 -24.46 16.80 -5.88
N SER A 197 -23.44 17.65 -5.80
CA SER A 197 -23.50 18.92 -5.07
C SER A 197 -24.23 20.03 -5.82
N THR A 198 -24.34 19.91 -7.15
CA THR A 198 -24.99 20.90 -8.02
C THR A 198 -26.41 20.43 -8.34
N PRO A 199 -27.43 20.87 -7.59
CA PRO A 199 -28.78 20.31 -7.68
C PRO A 199 -29.54 20.72 -8.95
N MET A 200 -29.03 21.65 -9.72
CA MET A 200 -29.62 22.08 -10.99
C MET A 200 -28.64 21.87 -12.13
N ALA A 201 -29.19 21.39 -13.22
CA ALA A 201 -28.47 21.24 -14.47
C ALA A 201 -27.81 22.57 -14.92
N THR A 202 -26.61 22.47 -15.48
CA THR A 202 -26.03 23.59 -16.21
C THR A 202 -26.87 23.86 -17.44
N GLY A 203 -27.17 25.12 -17.70
CA GLY A 203 -27.98 25.53 -18.84
C GLY A 203 -27.67 26.96 -19.25
N TYR A 204 -28.35 27.42 -20.27
CA TYR A 204 -28.27 28.79 -20.70
C TYR A 204 -29.64 29.49 -20.53
N ILE A 205 -29.58 30.78 -20.24
CA ILE A 205 -30.77 31.62 -20.22
C ILE A 205 -30.86 32.26 -21.60
N LYS A 206 -31.93 31.96 -22.31
CA LYS A 206 -32.22 32.55 -23.59
C LYS A 206 -33.13 33.79 -23.38
N ASN A 207 -32.73 34.92 -23.93
CA ASN A 207 -33.57 36.10 -24.00
C ASN A 207 -34.29 36.09 -25.35
N THR A 208 -35.64 36.15 -25.33
CA THR A 208 -36.48 36.25 -26.52
C THR A 208 -36.99 37.66 -26.76
N GLY A 209 -36.64 38.61 -25.87
CA GLY A 209 -36.97 40.03 -25.99
C GLY A 209 -35.83 40.87 -26.60
N ALA A 210 -35.84 42.16 -26.35
CA ALA A 210 -34.77 43.06 -26.73
C ALA A 210 -33.46 42.67 -26.03
N ASP A 211 -32.31 42.93 -26.67
CA ASP A 211 -31.02 42.69 -26.09
C ASP A 211 -30.83 43.53 -24.80
N LEU A 212 -30.34 42.85 -23.76
CA LEU A 212 -30.06 43.47 -22.47
C LEU A 212 -28.68 44.14 -22.48
N ASP A 213 -28.56 45.24 -21.74
CA ASP A 213 -27.28 45.90 -21.51
C ASP A 213 -26.30 44.89 -20.81
N PRO A 214 -25.01 44.89 -21.15
CA PRO A 214 -24.00 44.04 -20.51
C PRO A 214 -24.00 44.08 -18.97
N LYS A 215 -24.33 45.20 -18.35
CA LYS A 215 -24.46 45.31 -16.89
C LYS A 215 -25.67 44.57 -16.35
N GLU A 216 -26.79 44.60 -17.05
CA GLU A 216 -28.01 43.85 -16.68
C GLU A 216 -27.80 42.36 -16.82
N VAL A 217 -27.10 41.92 -17.89
CA VAL A 217 -26.71 40.51 -18.07
C VAL A 217 -25.84 40.03 -16.92
N GLN A 218 -24.83 40.80 -16.49
CA GLN A 218 -23.99 40.44 -15.34
C GLN A 218 -24.80 40.37 -14.05
N GLY A 219 -25.70 41.30 -13.80
CA GLY A 219 -26.60 41.29 -12.64
C GLY A 219 -27.52 40.08 -12.61
N LEU A 220 -28.09 39.71 -13.77
CA LEU A 220 -28.95 38.54 -13.95
C LEU A 220 -28.17 37.25 -13.65
N LEU A 221 -26.99 37.11 -14.24
CA LEU A 221 -26.13 35.92 -14.03
C LEU A 221 -25.65 35.79 -12.58
N ALA A 222 -25.31 36.90 -11.91
CA ALA A 222 -24.94 36.92 -10.52
C ALA A 222 -26.10 36.48 -9.61
N SER A 223 -27.30 37.05 -9.83
CA SER A 223 -28.51 36.67 -9.10
C SER A 223 -28.90 35.23 -9.33
N TRP A 224 -28.79 34.76 -10.57
CA TRP A 224 -29.02 33.34 -10.93
C TRP A 224 -28.05 32.41 -10.24
N LYS A 225 -26.75 32.72 -10.23
CA LYS A 225 -25.72 31.95 -9.52
C LYS A 225 -26.00 31.89 -8.02
N THR A 226 -26.40 33.00 -7.41
CA THR A 226 -26.74 33.06 -5.98
C THR A 226 -27.98 32.22 -5.68
N ALA A 227 -29.05 32.33 -6.49
CA ALA A 227 -30.26 31.53 -6.32
C ALA A 227 -29.96 30.02 -6.43
N ARG A 228 -29.12 29.63 -7.38
CA ARG A 228 -28.68 28.22 -7.53
C ARG A 228 -27.90 27.74 -6.33
N ASN A 229 -26.91 28.49 -5.85
CA ASN A 229 -26.08 28.10 -4.71
C ASN A 229 -26.90 27.95 -3.43
N ASN A 230 -27.90 28.84 -3.25
CA ASN A 230 -28.79 28.85 -2.08
C ASN A 230 -30.01 27.91 -2.22
N ARG A 231 -30.10 27.17 -3.33
CA ARG A 231 -31.25 26.28 -3.65
C ARG A 231 -32.58 26.97 -3.54
N SER A 232 -32.63 28.30 -3.83
CA SER A 232 -33.83 29.09 -3.80
C SER A 232 -34.55 29.08 -5.15
N THR A 233 -35.86 29.35 -5.12
CA THR A 233 -36.65 29.46 -6.34
C THR A 233 -36.25 30.74 -7.08
N ALA A 234 -35.89 30.60 -8.36
CA ALA A 234 -35.59 31.73 -9.22
C ALA A 234 -36.84 32.14 -10.01
N TYR A 235 -37.05 33.44 -10.14
CA TYR A 235 -38.11 33.99 -10.98
C TYR A 235 -37.53 34.47 -12.29
N LEU A 236 -38.14 34.06 -13.40
CA LEU A 236 -37.82 34.50 -14.76
C LEU A 236 -38.95 35.34 -15.31
N THR A 237 -38.61 36.41 -16.01
CA THR A 237 -39.58 37.22 -16.75
C THR A 237 -40.07 36.46 -17.98
N SER A 238 -41.19 36.90 -18.57
CA SER A 238 -41.79 36.27 -19.76
C SER A 238 -40.86 36.24 -20.99
N THR A 239 -39.82 37.05 -21.00
CA THR A 239 -38.83 37.15 -22.08
C THR A 239 -37.59 36.27 -21.86
N LEU A 240 -37.44 35.66 -20.66
CA LEU A 240 -36.32 34.86 -20.30
C LEU A 240 -36.75 33.40 -20.16
N GLU A 241 -36.12 32.52 -20.91
CA GLU A 241 -36.34 31.08 -20.88
C GLU A 241 -35.05 30.35 -20.42
N TYR A 242 -35.19 29.52 -19.41
CA TYR A 242 -34.07 28.68 -18.98
C TYR A 242 -34.10 27.32 -19.73
N ASN A 243 -33.05 27.07 -20.49
CA ASN A 243 -32.88 25.82 -21.19
C ASN A 243 -31.77 24.99 -20.48
N PRO A 244 -32.13 23.92 -19.79
CA PRO A 244 -31.13 23.06 -19.17
C PRO A 244 -30.36 22.31 -20.27
N VAL A 245 -29.04 22.45 -20.28
CA VAL A 245 -28.13 21.62 -21.07
C VAL A 245 -27.41 20.70 -20.09
N SER A 246 -28.01 19.57 -19.80
CA SER A 246 -27.36 18.60 -18.92
C SER A 246 -27.72 17.18 -19.34
N PHE A 247 -26.73 16.34 -19.24
CA PHE A 247 -26.96 14.91 -19.14
C PHE A 247 -27.43 14.62 -17.71
N SER A 248 -28.37 13.69 -17.55
CA SER A 248 -28.72 13.25 -16.20
C SER A 248 -27.52 12.53 -15.56
N PRO A 249 -27.34 12.57 -14.22
CA PRO A 249 -26.29 11.80 -13.55
C PRO A 249 -26.31 10.30 -13.90
N LYS A 250 -27.50 9.78 -14.27
CA LYS A 250 -27.68 8.42 -14.73
C LYS A 250 -27.10 8.20 -16.14
N ASP A 251 -27.22 9.19 -17.02
CA ASP A 251 -26.67 9.10 -18.38
C ASP A 251 -25.14 9.20 -18.39
N MET A 252 -24.55 9.76 -17.35
CA MET A 252 -23.09 9.84 -17.17
C MET A 252 -22.47 8.56 -16.61
N MET A 253 -23.29 7.57 -16.22
CA MET A 253 -22.84 6.23 -15.78
C MET A 253 -21.72 6.27 -14.72
N TYR A 254 -21.74 7.25 -13.79
CA TYR A 254 -20.69 7.40 -12.78
C TYR A 254 -20.54 6.16 -11.90
N ASN A 255 -21.64 5.50 -11.56
CA ASN A 255 -21.60 4.29 -10.72
C ASN A 255 -20.88 3.14 -11.45
N GLU A 256 -21.19 2.93 -12.71
CA GLU A 256 -20.54 1.92 -13.55
C GLU A 256 -19.05 2.24 -13.76
N ALA A 257 -18.72 3.52 -13.95
CA ALA A 257 -17.33 3.96 -14.09
C ALA A 257 -16.55 3.73 -12.78
N ILE A 258 -17.12 4.04 -11.63
CA ILE A 258 -16.51 3.81 -10.31
C ILE A 258 -16.30 2.30 -10.08
N GLN A 259 -17.27 1.47 -10.42
CA GLN A 259 -17.18 0.01 -10.29
C GLN A 259 -16.10 -0.59 -11.20
N ASN A 260 -16.04 -0.15 -12.45
CA ASN A 260 -15.00 -0.57 -13.38
C ASN A 260 -13.60 -0.16 -12.90
N LEU A 261 -13.45 1.08 -12.45
CA LEU A 261 -12.17 1.57 -11.91
C LEU A 261 -11.78 0.84 -10.62
N ALA A 262 -12.74 0.50 -9.75
CA ALA A 262 -12.47 -0.32 -8.57
C ALA A 262 -11.96 -1.72 -8.96
N THR A 263 -12.52 -2.32 -10.01
CA THR A 263 -12.05 -3.60 -10.55
C THR A 263 -10.65 -3.50 -11.16
N GLU A 264 -10.36 -2.42 -11.91
CA GLU A 264 -9.00 -2.18 -12.44
C GLU A 264 -7.97 -1.99 -11.33
N ILE A 265 -8.32 -1.26 -10.27
CA ILE A 265 -7.46 -1.08 -9.10
C ILE A 265 -7.23 -2.42 -8.39
N ALA A 266 -8.25 -3.25 -8.25
CA ALA A 266 -8.11 -4.60 -7.69
C ALA A 266 -7.12 -5.45 -8.49
N ARG A 267 -7.17 -5.37 -9.83
CA ARG A 267 -6.20 -6.04 -10.73
C ARG A 267 -4.78 -5.51 -10.54
N LEU A 268 -4.60 -4.19 -10.45
CA LEU A 268 -3.29 -3.57 -10.19
C LEU A 268 -2.69 -4.01 -8.86
N CYS A 269 -3.52 -4.19 -7.83
CA CYS A 269 -3.10 -4.65 -6.51
C CYS A 269 -2.98 -6.19 -6.42
N ASN A 270 -3.31 -6.90 -7.48
CA ASN A 270 -3.40 -8.37 -7.48
C ASN A 270 -4.33 -8.92 -6.38
N VAL A 271 -5.45 -8.22 -6.14
CA VAL A 271 -6.48 -8.59 -5.16
C VAL A 271 -7.75 -8.99 -5.92
N PRO A 272 -8.40 -10.10 -5.57
CA PRO A 272 -9.66 -10.48 -6.19
C PRO A 272 -10.70 -9.37 -6.08
N ALA A 273 -11.39 -9.04 -7.18
CA ALA A 273 -12.29 -7.90 -7.27
C ALA A 273 -13.44 -7.93 -6.26
N TYR A 274 -13.90 -9.13 -5.87
CA TYR A 274 -14.98 -9.28 -4.88
C TYR A 274 -14.59 -8.78 -3.48
N TYR A 275 -13.31 -8.70 -3.12
CA TYR A 275 -12.87 -8.09 -1.86
C TYR A 275 -12.99 -6.55 -1.85
N VAL A 276 -13.10 -5.95 -3.03
CA VAL A 276 -13.11 -4.51 -3.23
C VAL A 276 -14.49 -3.99 -3.60
N SER A 277 -15.34 -4.82 -4.24
CA SER A 277 -16.70 -4.46 -4.63
C SER A 277 -17.70 -4.65 -3.47
N ALA A 278 -18.67 -3.75 -3.37
CA ALA A 278 -19.74 -3.83 -2.38
C ALA A 278 -20.82 -4.87 -2.71
N GLU A 279 -20.87 -5.34 -3.95
CA GLU A 279 -21.84 -6.35 -4.41
C GLU A 279 -21.31 -7.75 -4.13
N MET A 280 -21.58 -8.27 -2.97
CA MET A 280 -21.35 -9.67 -2.61
C MET A 280 -22.65 -10.47 -2.77
N ASN A 281 -22.99 -10.79 -4.02
CA ASN A 281 -24.09 -11.72 -4.34
C ASN A 281 -23.62 -13.19 -4.36
N ASN A 282 -22.60 -13.56 -3.64
CA ASN A 282 -22.16 -14.94 -3.54
C ASN A 282 -22.64 -15.56 -2.23
N SER A 283 -23.54 -16.54 -2.34
CA SER A 283 -23.82 -17.50 -1.27
C SER A 283 -22.56 -18.37 -1.07
N MET A 284 -21.65 -17.93 -0.22
CA MET A 284 -20.44 -18.67 0.11
C MET A 284 -20.75 -19.87 0.99
N THR A 285 -20.41 -21.07 0.53
CA THR A 285 -20.37 -22.28 1.36
C THR A 285 -19.04 -22.31 2.11
N TYR A 286 -19.00 -22.90 3.29
CA TYR A 286 -17.83 -22.94 4.18
C TYR A 286 -16.55 -23.52 3.48
N ALA A 287 -16.71 -24.51 2.63
CA ALA A 287 -15.63 -25.09 1.83
C ALA A 287 -15.02 -24.09 0.83
N ASN A 288 -15.85 -23.24 0.22
CA ASN A 288 -15.39 -22.21 -0.72
C ASN A 288 -14.56 -21.13 -0.02
N VAL A 289 -14.87 -20.81 1.25
CA VAL A 289 -14.14 -19.79 2.01
C VAL A 289 -12.68 -20.19 2.29
N GLN A 290 -12.43 -21.48 2.58
CA GLN A 290 -11.07 -21.98 2.79
C GLN A 290 -10.24 -21.97 1.50
N ASP A 291 -10.83 -22.39 0.39
CA ASP A 291 -10.14 -22.38 -0.90
C ASP A 291 -9.84 -20.95 -1.36
N GLU A 292 -10.75 -20.02 -1.11
CA GLU A 292 -10.54 -18.60 -1.39
C GLU A 292 -9.42 -17.99 -0.53
N ARG A 293 -9.32 -18.36 0.75
CA ARG A 293 -8.21 -17.91 1.62
C ARG A 293 -6.88 -18.44 1.11
N LYS A 294 -6.80 -19.71 0.72
CA LYS A 294 -5.60 -20.30 0.12
C LYS A 294 -5.21 -19.61 -1.18
N GLN A 295 -6.21 -19.34 -2.04
CA GLN A 295 -6.00 -18.62 -3.28
C GLN A 295 -5.52 -17.19 -3.03
N PHE A 296 -6.13 -16.47 -2.09
CA PHE A 296 -5.71 -15.13 -1.70
C PHE A 296 -4.28 -15.12 -1.15
N LEU A 297 -3.92 -16.10 -0.32
CA LEU A 297 -2.56 -16.28 0.16
C LEU A 297 -1.58 -16.45 -1.00
N SER A 298 -1.82 -17.45 -1.85
CA SER A 298 -0.86 -17.84 -2.89
C SER A 298 -0.71 -16.81 -4.00
N LEU A 299 -1.76 -16.08 -4.35
CA LEU A 299 -1.74 -15.13 -5.46
C LEU A 299 -1.51 -13.67 -5.03
N SER A 300 -2.06 -13.26 -3.89
CA SER A 300 -2.05 -11.86 -3.48
C SER A 300 -1.02 -11.56 -2.39
N LEU A 301 -0.90 -12.41 -1.36
CA LEU A 301 -0.04 -12.17 -0.21
C LEU A 301 1.39 -12.68 -0.41
N GLN A 302 1.56 -13.83 -1.07
CA GLN A 302 2.85 -14.52 -1.21
C GLN A 302 3.98 -13.64 -1.77
N PRO A 303 3.77 -12.77 -2.77
CA PRO A 303 4.85 -11.93 -3.27
C PRO A 303 5.43 -10.98 -2.21
N PHE A 304 4.59 -10.45 -1.32
CA PHE A 304 5.03 -9.56 -0.24
C PHE A 304 5.65 -10.35 0.91
N ILE A 305 5.07 -11.50 1.25
CA ILE A 305 5.60 -12.44 2.24
C ILE A 305 7.02 -12.85 1.85
N SER A 306 7.21 -13.37 0.62
CA SER A 306 8.53 -13.78 0.14
C SER A 306 9.53 -12.64 0.13
N ALA A 307 9.14 -11.43 -0.27
CA ALA A 307 10.03 -10.27 -0.27
C ALA A 307 10.55 -9.92 1.13
N ILE A 308 9.71 -10.09 2.17
CA ILE A 308 10.09 -9.82 3.55
C ILE A 308 10.90 -10.97 4.13
N GLU A 309 10.46 -12.22 3.96
CA GLU A 309 11.14 -13.42 4.46
C GLU A 309 12.56 -13.53 3.88
N ASP A 310 12.70 -13.41 2.57
CA ASP A 310 13.98 -13.52 1.88
C ASP A 310 14.95 -12.43 2.36
N ARG A 311 14.46 -11.18 2.49
CA ARG A 311 15.31 -10.08 2.94
C ARG A 311 15.74 -10.24 4.39
N LEU A 312 14.84 -10.62 5.28
CA LEU A 312 15.17 -10.85 6.69
C LEU A 312 16.04 -12.08 6.90
N SER A 313 16.01 -13.03 5.97
CA SER A 313 16.82 -14.26 6.02
C SER A 313 18.25 -14.10 5.48
N MET A 314 18.60 -12.90 4.97
CA MET A 314 19.96 -12.64 4.48
C MET A 314 20.99 -12.61 5.62
N ASP A 315 22.24 -12.97 5.30
CA ASP A 315 23.35 -13.15 6.25
C ASP A 315 23.71 -11.87 7.03
N ASP A 316 23.36 -10.71 6.51
CA ASP A 316 23.57 -9.40 7.16
C ASP A 316 22.59 -9.12 8.31
N ILE A 317 21.45 -9.83 8.35
CA ILE A 317 20.43 -9.71 9.40
C ILE A 317 20.38 -11.00 10.23
N THR A 318 20.18 -12.13 9.57
CA THR A 318 19.99 -13.43 10.22
C THR A 318 21.25 -14.27 10.15
N ALA A 319 21.58 -15.01 11.22
CA ALA A 319 22.75 -15.88 11.23
C ALA A 319 22.64 -16.96 10.13
N ARG A 320 23.77 -17.20 9.45
CA ARG A 320 23.86 -18.20 8.39
C ARG A 320 23.39 -19.57 8.89
N GLY A 321 22.53 -20.21 8.11
CA GLY A 321 21.90 -21.49 8.46
C GLY A 321 20.52 -21.37 9.10
N ASN A 322 20.06 -20.15 9.38
CA ASN A 322 18.71 -19.87 9.83
C ASN A 322 17.89 -19.19 8.74
N VAL A 323 16.58 -19.20 8.87
CA VAL A 323 15.63 -18.56 7.95
C VAL A 323 14.47 -17.98 8.74
N VAL A 324 14.03 -16.80 8.36
CA VAL A 324 12.84 -16.15 8.91
C VAL A 324 11.63 -16.51 8.06
N LYS A 325 10.54 -16.89 8.69
CA LYS A 325 9.27 -17.21 8.02
C LYS A 325 8.10 -16.62 8.78
N PHE A 326 7.06 -16.26 8.06
CA PHE A 326 5.76 -15.96 8.65
C PHE A 326 5.07 -17.26 9.08
N ASP A 327 4.50 -17.29 10.27
CA ASP A 327 3.69 -18.41 10.75
C ASP A 327 2.28 -18.36 10.12
N ILE A 328 2.21 -18.78 8.87
CA ILE A 328 1.00 -18.73 8.07
C ILE A 328 0.03 -19.83 8.48
N ASP A 329 0.53 -21.01 8.80
CA ASP A 329 -0.28 -22.20 9.02
C ASP A 329 -1.10 -22.10 10.31
N LYS A 330 -0.49 -21.67 11.40
CA LYS A 330 -1.16 -21.54 12.71
C LYS A 330 -2.12 -20.32 12.75
N ASN A 331 -1.79 -19.23 12.03
CA ASN A 331 -2.52 -17.97 12.17
C ASN A 331 -3.48 -17.66 11.02
N PHE A 332 -3.09 -17.90 9.77
CA PHE A 332 -3.90 -17.50 8.61
C PHE A 332 -4.72 -18.65 8.01
N LEU A 333 -4.10 -19.83 7.89
CA LEU A 333 -4.74 -21.02 7.30
C LEU A 333 -5.42 -21.90 8.35
N ARG A 334 -5.57 -21.42 9.60
CA ARG A 334 -6.11 -22.21 10.69
C ARG A 334 -7.33 -23.00 10.21
N THR A 335 -7.13 -24.31 10.14
CA THR A 335 -8.12 -25.28 9.70
C THR A 335 -9.22 -25.36 10.75
N ASP A 336 -10.42 -25.80 10.39
CA ASP A 336 -11.46 -26.12 11.36
C ASP A 336 -10.86 -27.07 12.40
N PRO A 337 -10.93 -26.77 13.72
CA PRO A 337 -10.36 -27.62 14.76
C PRO A 337 -10.77 -29.09 14.65
N LEU A 338 -11.97 -29.37 14.13
CA LEU A 338 -12.44 -30.75 13.90
C LEU A 338 -11.68 -31.44 12.76
N GLN A 339 -11.34 -30.71 11.69
CA GLN A 339 -10.55 -31.26 10.58
C GLN A 339 -9.09 -31.48 11.01
N GLU A 340 -8.54 -30.57 11.80
CA GLU A 340 -7.21 -30.69 12.35
C GLU A 340 -7.08 -31.90 13.26
N LEU A 341 -8.02 -32.08 14.19
CA LEU A 341 -8.11 -33.27 15.02
C LEU A 341 -8.23 -34.58 14.21
N ALA A 342 -9.03 -34.57 13.15
CA ALA A 342 -9.19 -35.75 12.28
C ALA A 342 -7.89 -36.11 11.53
N VAL A 343 -7.10 -35.11 11.12
CA VAL A 343 -5.77 -35.30 10.50
C VAL A 343 -4.81 -35.88 11.54
N ILE A 344 -4.75 -35.31 12.75
CA ILE A 344 -3.88 -35.75 13.84
C ILE A 344 -4.24 -37.18 14.27
N GLU A 345 -5.50 -37.50 14.41
CA GLU A 345 -5.98 -38.86 14.71
C GLU A 345 -5.49 -39.85 13.65
N LYS A 346 -5.56 -39.47 12.36
CA LYS A 346 -5.09 -40.30 11.27
C LYS A 346 -3.56 -40.48 11.28
N LEU A 347 -2.81 -39.41 11.59
CA LEU A 347 -1.34 -39.49 11.71
C LEU A 347 -0.92 -40.35 12.89
N LEU A 348 -1.61 -40.27 14.04
CA LEU A 348 -1.42 -41.15 15.19
C LEU A 348 -1.74 -42.62 14.85
N SER A 349 -2.86 -42.87 14.16
CA SER A 349 -3.26 -44.24 13.78
C SER A 349 -2.30 -44.88 12.80
N LEU A 350 -1.57 -44.09 11.99
CA LEU A 350 -0.52 -44.54 11.07
C LEU A 350 0.88 -44.61 11.73
N ASN A 351 0.98 -44.29 13.03
CA ASN A 351 2.26 -44.19 13.76
C ASN A 351 3.29 -43.24 13.10
N LEU A 352 2.82 -42.21 12.44
CA LEU A 352 3.69 -41.20 11.82
C LEU A 352 4.11 -40.12 12.81
N ILE A 353 3.36 -39.91 13.86
CA ILE A 353 3.64 -38.99 14.96
C ILE A 353 3.47 -39.68 16.32
N THR A 354 4.17 -39.20 17.33
CA THR A 354 4.01 -39.67 18.73
C THR A 354 2.87 -38.90 19.39
N GLN A 355 2.37 -39.42 20.51
CA GLN A 355 1.32 -38.77 21.29
C GLN A 355 1.77 -37.39 21.83
N GLU A 356 3.06 -37.24 22.16
CA GLU A 356 3.65 -35.95 22.57
C GLU A 356 3.64 -34.94 21.43
N GLN A 357 4.03 -35.32 20.24
CA GLN A 357 3.97 -34.49 19.04
C GLN A 357 2.54 -34.10 18.66
N ALA A 358 1.58 -35.02 18.85
CA ALA A 358 0.18 -34.73 18.62
C ALA A 358 -0.38 -33.69 19.60
N MET A 359 0.05 -33.75 20.87
CA MET A 359 -0.31 -32.75 21.89
C MET A 359 0.31 -31.40 21.60
N GLU A 360 1.56 -31.37 21.17
CA GLU A 360 2.25 -30.15 20.76
C GLU A 360 1.57 -29.48 19.54
N MET A 361 1.14 -30.28 18.56
CA MET A 361 0.40 -29.78 17.39
C MET A 361 -0.96 -29.18 17.74
N THR A 362 -1.59 -29.61 18.86
CA THR A 362 -2.92 -29.11 19.31
C THR A 362 -2.83 -28.05 20.39
N ASP A 363 -1.65 -27.62 20.82
CA ASP A 363 -1.42 -26.75 21.98
C ASP A 363 -2.06 -27.29 23.29
N LEU A 364 -2.23 -28.60 23.37
CA LEU A 364 -2.79 -29.25 24.56
C LEU A 364 -1.65 -29.66 25.50
N THR A 365 -1.73 -29.22 26.74
CA THR A 365 -0.84 -29.71 27.80
C THR A 365 -1.20 -31.12 28.21
N PRO A 366 -0.20 -32.01 28.45
CA PRO A 366 -0.47 -33.37 28.90
C PRO A 366 -1.34 -33.39 30.17
N ASN A 367 -2.33 -34.29 30.19
CA ASN A 367 -3.14 -34.52 31.39
C ASN A 367 -2.20 -34.96 32.54
N GLY A 368 -1.91 -34.07 33.48
CA GLY A 368 -1.03 -34.36 34.64
C GLY A 368 -0.10 -33.22 35.02
N SER A 369 0.06 -32.17 34.20
CA SER A 369 0.92 -31.01 34.53
C SER A 369 0.16 -29.89 35.27
N GLN A 370 -1.04 -30.13 35.78
CA GLN A 370 -1.68 -29.23 36.74
C GLN A 370 -1.12 -29.49 38.13
N GLY A 371 -0.14 -28.73 38.55
CA GLY A 371 0.24 -28.61 39.93
C GLY A 371 1.62 -29.08 40.26
N MET A 372 2.59 -28.24 40.04
CA MET A 372 3.74 -27.97 40.93
C MET A 372 4.18 -26.54 40.68
N GLU A 373 3.54 -25.59 41.36
CA GLU A 373 4.18 -24.34 41.76
C GLU A 373 4.87 -24.59 43.11
#